data_f55cb2e5873209994f120a63d3079783
#
_entry.id   f55cb2e5873209994f120a63d3079783
#
_cell.length_a   1.000
_cell.length_b   1.000
_cell.length_c   1.000
_cell.angle_alpha   90.00
_cell.angle_beta   90.00
_cell.angle_gamma   90.00
#
_symmetry.space_group_name_H-M   'P 1'
#
loop_
_entity.id
_entity.type
_entity.pdbx_description
1 polymer ?
#
loop_
_entity_poly.entity_id
_entity_poly.type
_entity_poly.pdbx_seq_one_letter_code
_entity_poly.pdbx_strand_id
1 'polypeptide(L)'
;MNRRTVVLSLGSIVAAWPSCSHAQSLPRHAPQGLTWKDIPKICILSAEDDFRVPAIREAVEFWNAEPSQLGSAFRLGTTAHSLRTISADDLHAYRATPRIVAPSLLNSVREANGDVIIALSDGDGFNPFTSPWPAVRKVLVAIPSFRKYSLPSPGLARNVVAHELGYAVGLGHNDVATSLMCGGAWCHFEFPSAGFFALTTAEKAKLLEMYPPHWQPVPSRRWKADPPAGTAG
;
A
#
# COMPACT_ATOMS: atom_id res chain seq x y z
N MET A 1 -70.39 -20.71 -23.43
CA MET A 1 -69.11 -21.15 -22.79
C MET A 1 -68.12 -19.98 -22.95
N ASN A 2 -67.97 -19.16 -21.88
CA ASN A 2 -67.09 -17.98 -21.87
C ASN A 2 -65.76 -18.35 -21.24
N ARG A 3 -64.66 -18.35 -22.02
CA ARG A 3 -63.30 -18.48 -21.51
C ARG A 3 -62.83 -17.08 -21.04
N ARG A 4 -62.62 -16.92 -19.74
CA ARG A 4 -61.96 -15.76 -19.17
C ARG A 4 -60.45 -15.95 -19.23
N THR A 5 -59.81 -15.10 -20.01
CA THR A 5 -58.32 -14.98 -20.05
C THR A 5 -57.88 -14.17 -18.84
N VAL A 6 -57.12 -14.83 -17.94
CA VAL A 6 -56.45 -14.14 -16.82
C VAL A 6 -55.06 -13.67 -17.29
N VAL A 7 -54.89 -12.36 -17.36
CA VAL A 7 -53.58 -11.73 -17.62
C VAL A 7 -52.86 -11.55 -16.28
N LEU A 8 -51.83 -12.33 -16.04
CA LEU A 8 -50.93 -12.14 -14.91
C LEU A 8 -49.88 -11.09 -15.28
N SER A 9 -50.00 -9.90 -14.71
CA SER A 9 -48.98 -8.87 -14.79
C SER A 9 -47.83 -9.22 -13.84
N LEU A 10 -46.67 -9.52 -14.41
CA LEU A 10 -45.41 -9.63 -13.67
C LEU A 10 -44.94 -8.25 -13.28
N GLY A 11 -45.19 -7.88 -12.04
CA GLY A 11 -44.61 -6.64 -11.44
C GLY A 11 -43.11 -6.85 -11.24
N SER A 12 -42.29 -6.09 -11.98
CA SER A 12 -40.84 -6.02 -11.77
C SER A 12 -40.56 -5.34 -10.43
N ILE A 13 -40.12 -6.12 -9.45
CA ILE A 13 -39.58 -5.60 -8.20
C ILE A 13 -38.18 -5.08 -8.50
N VAL A 14 -38.07 -3.77 -8.71
CA VAL A 14 -36.77 -3.07 -8.73
C VAL A 14 -36.30 -3.02 -7.28
N ALA A 15 -35.42 -3.91 -6.91
CA ALA A 15 -34.73 -3.86 -5.64
C ALA A 15 -33.85 -2.58 -5.64
N ALA A 16 -34.30 -1.55 -4.93
CA ALA A 16 -33.50 -0.38 -4.64
C ALA A 16 -32.36 -0.79 -3.72
N TRP A 17 -31.15 -0.84 -4.26
CA TRP A 17 -29.94 -1.01 -3.47
C TRP A 17 -29.77 0.24 -2.61
N PRO A 18 -29.50 0.11 -1.30
CA PRO A 18 -29.24 1.26 -0.46
C PRO A 18 -28.00 1.98 -1.01
N SER A 19 -28.21 3.22 -1.45
CA SER A 19 -27.13 4.12 -1.81
C SER A 19 -26.25 4.32 -0.58
N CYS A 20 -25.09 3.65 -0.52
CA CYS A 20 -24.05 3.94 0.45
C CYS A 20 -23.44 5.31 0.16
N SER A 21 -24.21 6.36 0.47
CA SER A 21 -23.73 7.74 0.51
C SER A 21 -22.98 7.98 1.83
N HIS A 22 -21.90 7.24 2.07
CA HIS A 22 -20.84 7.65 2.95
C HIS A 22 -19.63 7.92 2.05
N ALA A 23 -19.63 9.11 1.43
CA ALA A 23 -18.39 9.73 1.00
C ALA A 23 -17.56 9.99 2.28
N GLN A 24 -16.95 8.94 2.82
CA GLN A 24 -15.87 9.10 3.77
C GLN A 24 -14.79 9.82 2.99
N SER A 25 -14.57 11.09 3.34
CA SER A 25 -13.42 11.85 2.87
C SER A 25 -12.19 10.98 3.08
N LEU A 26 -11.65 10.44 1.98
CA LEU A 26 -10.39 9.72 2.00
C LEU A 26 -9.38 10.58 2.74
N PRO A 27 -8.65 10.05 3.72
CA PRO A 27 -7.64 10.82 4.42
C PRO A 27 -6.66 11.36 3.39
N ARG A 28 -6.45 12.67 3.47
CA ARG A 28 -5.59 13.42 2.58
C ARG A 28 -4.20 12.80 2.60
N HIS A 29 -3.84 12.13 1.49
CA HIS A 29 -2.53 11.95 0.94
C HIS A 29 -1.41 11.41 1.87
N ALA A 30 -0.85 10.27 1.47
CA ALA A 30 0.59 10.06 1.67
C ALA A 30 1.31 11.35 1.25
N PRO A 31 2.40 11.75 1.91
CA PRO A 31 3.05 13.01 1.58
C PRO A 31 3.52 12.93 0.13
N GLN A 32 2.84 13.68 -0.73
CA GLN A 32 3.32 13.91 -2.09
C GLN A 32 4.74 14.47 -1.97
N GLY A 33 5.70 13.79 -2.57
CA GLY A 33 7.08 14.27 -2.62
C GLY A 33 8.06 13.57 -1.67
N LEU A 34 7.71 12.41 -1.10
CA LEU A 34 8.72 11.59 -0.44
C LEU A 34 9.70 11.07 -1.51
N THR A 35 10.89 11.65 -1.58
CA THR A 35 11.94 11.17 -2.48
C THR A 35 13.01 10.48 -1.67
N TRP A 36 13.27 9.22 -1.96
CA TRP A 36 14.35 8.47 -1.34
C TRP A 36 15.70 8.96 -1.85
N LYS A 37 16.61 9.19 -0.92
CA LYS A 37 18.01 9.51 -1.24
C LYS A 37 18.91 8.28 -1.27
N ASP A 38 18.47 7.22 -0.61
CA ASP A 38 19.12 5.92 -0.54
C ASP A 38 18.18 4.84 -1.10
N ILE A 39 18.67 3.63 -1.29
CA ILE A 39 17.87 2.45 -1.65
C ILE A 39 17.11 1.99 -0.39
N PRO A 40 15.77 2.19 -0.30
CA PRO A 40 15.03 1.83 0.90
C PRO A 40 14.89 0.31 1.03
N LYS A 41 15.17 -0.22 2.23
CA LYS A 41 14.98 -1.63 2.56
C LYS A 41 13.53 -1.90 2.90
N ILE A 42 13.03 -3.06 2.49
CA ILE A 42 11.68 -3.53 2.79
C ILE A 42 11.71 -4.49 3.97
N CYS A 43 10.77 -4.36 4.90
CA CYS A 43 10.51 -5.36 5.93
C CYS A 43 9.03 -5.72 5.91
N ILE A 44 8.73 -7.00 5.71
CA ILE A 44 7.37 -7.54 5.78
C ILE A 44 7.13 -8.04 7.20
N LEU A 45 6.04 -7.59 7.83
CA LEU A 45 5.54 -8.11 9.11
C LEU A 45 4.29 -8.92 8.83
N SER A 46 4.30 -10.22 9.09
CA SER A 46 3.16 -11.11 8.85
C SER A 46 3.18 -12.35 9.72
N ALA A 47 2.11 -13.13 9.67
CA ALA A 47 2.12 -14.53 10.07
C ALA A 47 3.04 -15.37 9.15
N GLU A 48 3.39 -16.58 9.55
CA GLU A 48 4.34 -17.44 8.85
C GLU A 48 3.92 -17.76 7.42
N ASP A 49 2.70 -18.22 7.24
CA ASP A 49 2.16 -18.67 5.95
C ASP A 49 1.18 -17.67 5.34
N ASP A 50 1.47 -16.38 5.44
CA ASP A 50 0.58 -15.36 4.90
C ASP A 50 0.58 -15.37 3.37
N PHE A 51 -0.57 -15.71 2.79
CA PHE A 51 -0.77 -15.83 1.34
C PHE A 51 -0.50 -14.56 0.56
N ARG A 52 -0.42 -13.39 1.22
CA ARG A 52 -0.13 -12.09 0.61
C ARG A 52 1.36 -11.84 0.38
N VAL A 53 2.23 -12.58 1.06
CA VAL A 53 3.70 -12.41 0.94
C VAL A 53 4.21 -12.56 -0.49
N PRO A 54 3.77 -13.55 -1.29
CA PRO A 54 4.13 -13.63 -2.70
C PRO A 54 3.73 -12.38 -3.49
N ALA A 55 2.50 -11.87 -3.30
CA ALA A 55 2.01 -10.67 -3.96
C ALA A 55 2.85 -9.42 -3.61
N ILE A 56 3.37 -9.32 -2.39
CA ILE A 56 4.29 -8.24 -2.01
C ILE A 56 5.60 -8.35 -2.79
N ARG A 57 6.17 -9.53 -2.91
CA ARG A 57 7.42 -9.73 -3.66
C ARG A 57 7.24 -9.35 -5.12
N GLU A 58 6.15 -9.77 -5.75
CA GLU A 58 5.80 -9.38 -7.12
C GLU A 58 5.64 -7.85 -7.24
N ALA A 59 4.99 -7.18 -6.27
CA ALA A 59 4.86 -5.73 -6.27
C ALA A 59 6.21 -5.00 -6.12
N VAL A 60 7.13 -5.52 -5.31
CA VAL A 60 8.50 -4.99 -5.20
C VAL A 60 9.25 -5.15 -6.53
N GLU A 61 9.11 -6.29 -7.20
CA GLU A 61 9.70 -6.54 -8.51
C GLU A 61 9.14 -5.58 -9.56
N PHE A 62 7.82 -5.35 -9.57
CA PHE A 62 7.19 -4.35 -10.42
C PHE A 62 7.80 -2.96 -10.20
N TRP A 63 7.90 -2.50 -8.94
CA TRP A 63 8.49 -1.20 -8.62
C TRP A 63 10.00 -1.12 -8.87
N ASN A 64 10.69 -2.22 -9.03
CA ASN A 64 12.08 -2.26 -9.48
C ASN A 64 12.19 -2.22 -11.01
N ALA A 65 11.22 -2.83 -11.70
CA ALA A 65 11.20 -2.85 -13.15
C ALA A 65 10.83 -1.48 -13.77
N GLU A 66 9.82 -0.79 -13.22
CA GLU A 66 9.33 0.48 -13.77
C GLU A 66 10.41 1.58 -13.86
N PRO A 67 11.14 1.94 -12.78
CA PRO A 67 12.24 2.91 -12.91
C PRO A 67 13.37 2.43 -13.83
N SER A 68 13.69 1.13 -13.79
CA SER A 68 14.72 0.56 -14.64
C SER A 68 14.39 0.69 -16.14
N GLN A 69 13.14 0.42 -16.53
CA GLN A 69 12.66 0.62 -17.90
C GLN A 69 12.72 2.09 -18.34
N LEU A 70 12.64 3.01 -17.40
CA LEU A 70 12.80 4.44 -17.63
C LEU A 70 14.26 4.92 -17.60
N GLY A 71 15.22 3.99 -17.42
CA GLY A 71 16.64 4.28 -17.36
C GLY A 71 17.14 4.79 -16.00
N SER A 72 16.32 4.74 -14.94
CA SER A 72 16.71 5.12 -13.58
C SER A 72 17.37 3.96 -12.85
N ALA A 73 18.38 4.23 -12.03
CA ALA A 73 19.01 3.27 -11.14
C ALA A 73 18.27 3.11 -9.79
N PHE A 74 17.21 3.87 -9.56
CA PHE A 74 16.41 3.73 -8.33
C PHE A 74 15.75 2.35 -8.26
N ARG A 75 15.74 1.78 -7.06
CA ARG A 75 15.05 0.53 -6.76
C ARG A 75 14.69 0.45 -5.30
N LEU A 76 13.72 -0.38 -4.97
CA LEU A 76 13.49 -0.88 -3.63
C LEU A 76 14.58 -1.94 -3.33
N GLY A 77 15.11 -1.92 -2.12
CA GLY A 77 16.22 -2.77 -1.73
C GLY A 77 15.80 -4.18 -1.29
N THR A 78 16.65 -4.79 -0.48
CA THR A 78 16.40 -6.13 0.04
C THR A 78 15.10 -6.20 0.85
N THR A 79 14.38 -7.32 0.68
CA THR A 79 13.15 -7.61 1.43
C THR A 79 13.47 -8.60 2.54
N ALA A 80 13.34 -8.14 3.79
CA ALA A 80 13.35 -8.99 4.98
C ALA A 80 11.92 -9.39 5.34
N HIS A 81 11.75 -10.55 5.97
CA HIS A 81 10.49 -11.01 6.51
C HIS A 81 10.65 -11.24 8.02
N SER A 82 9.76 -10.69 8.81
CA SER A 82 9.72 -10.86 10.26
C SER A 82 8.36 -11.44 10.65
N LEU A 83 8.38 -12.57 11.32
CA LEU A 83 7.18 -13.26 11.81
C LEU A 83 6.57 -12.44 12.95
N ARG A 84 5.62 -11.60 12.61
CA ARG A 84 4.92 -10.73 13.57
C ARG A 84 3.57 -10.33 13.01
N THR A 85 2.52 -10.74 13.68
CA THR A 85 1.16 -10.32 13.32
C THR A 85 0.88 -8.92 13.85
N ILE A 86 0.28 -8.08 13.03
CA ILE A 86 -0.16 -6.75 13.39
C ILE A 86 -1.69 -6.74 13.52
N SER A 87 -2.17 -6.26 14.66
CA SER A 87 -3.60 -6.17 14.95
C SER A 87 -4.32 -5.23 13.97
N ALA A 88 -5.43 -5.69 13.43
CA ALA A 88 -6.31 -4.85 12.61
C ALA A 88 -6.85 -3.66 13.40
N ASP A 89 -7.15 -3.85 14.68
CA ASP A 89 -7.67 -2.79 15.56
C ASP A 89 -6.63 -1.69 15.78
N ASP A 90 -5.37 -2.05 15.99
CA ASP A 90 -4.25 -1.10 16.14
C ASP A 90 -4.07 -0.25 14.86
N LEU A 91 -4.16 -0.88 13.69
CA LEU A 91 -4.06 -0.20 12.41
C LEU A 91 -5.29 0.67 12.13
N HIS A 92 -6.48 0.19 12.46
CA HIS A 92 -7.72 0.96 12.34
C HIS A 92 -7.70 2.20 13.24
N ALA A 93 -7.33 2.04 14.51
CA ALA A 93 -7.21 3.13 15.48
C ALA A 93 -6.17 4.16 15.03
N TYR A 94 -5.00 3.71 14.56
CA TYR A 94 -3.98 4.60 14.01
C TYR A 94 -4.47 5.38 12.80
N ARG A 95 -5.18 4.73 11.87
CA ARG A 95 -5.74 5.39 10.69
C ARG A 95 -6.77 6.45 11.07
N ALA A 96 -7.64 6.15 12.04
CA ALA A 96 -8.66 7.08 12.53
C ALA A 96 -8.05 8.28 13.25
N THR A 97 -6.98 8.07 14.01
CA THR A 97 -6.30 9.11 14.81
C THR A 97 -4.78 8.92 14.77
N PRO A 98 -4.09 9.37 13.70
CA PRO A 98 -2.65 9.12 13.51
C PRO A 98 -1.72 9.68 14.60
N ARG A 99 -2.24 10.54 15.48
CA ARG A 99 -1.49 11.06 16.63
C ARG A 99 -1.43 10.09 17.80
N ILE A 100 -2.31 9.09 17.82
CA ILE A 100 -2.42 8.09 18.89
C ILE A 100 -1.97 6.76 18.29
N VAL A 101 -0.77 6.32 18.65
CA VAL A 101 -0.20 5.07 18.16
C VAL A 101 -0.20 4.06 19.32
N ALA A 102 -0.83 2.91 19.10
CA ALA A 102 -0.76 1.82 20.05
C ALA A 102 0.72 1.41 20.30
N PRO A 103 1.13 1.18 21.57
CA PRO A 103 2.52 0.80 21.87
C PRO A 103 2.99 -0.46 21.11
N SER A 104 2.10 -1.43 20.91
CA SER A 104 2.33 -2.66 20.12
C SER A 104 2.72 -2.33 18.68
N LEU A 105 1.95 -1.48 18.01
CA LEU A 105 2.21 -1.04 16.64
C LEU A 105 3.50 -0.22 16.56
N LEU A 106 3.68 0.73 17.50
CA LEU A 106 4.89 1.57 17.53
C LEU A 106 6.16 0.73 17.69
N ASN A 107 6.17 -0.24 18.60
CA ASN A 107 7.30 -1.11 18.82
C ASN A 107 7.56 -2.01 17.61
N SER A 108 6.50 -2.57 17.03
CA SER A 108 6.61 -3.40 15.83
C SER A 108 7.27 -2.66 14.66
N VAL A 109 6.82 -1.42 14.39
CA VAL A 109 7.40 -0.60 13.31
C VAL A 109 8.83 -0.15 13.65
N ARG A 110 9.11 0.22 14.90
CA ARG A 110 10.44 0.67 15.33
C ARG A 110 11.48 -0.42 15.22
N GLU A 111 11.16 -1.64 15.67
CA GLU A 111 12.06 -2.80 15.70
C GLU A 111 12.24 -3.46 14.32
N ALA A 112 11.32 -3.27 13.40
CA ALA A 112 11.40 -3.83 12.06
C ALA A 112 12.68 -3.36 11.34
N ASN A 113 13.43 -4.29 10.77
CA ASN A 113 14.66 -3.97 10.04
C ASN A 113 14.40 -3.58 8.58
N GLY A 114 13.89 -2.39 8.38
CA GLY A 114 13.58 -1.83 7.06
C GLY A 114 13.24 -0.34 7.15
N ASP A 115 13.21 0.32 6.00
CA ASP A 115 12.82 1.71 5.83
C ASP A 115 11.33 1.80 5.41
N VAL A 116 10.86 0.83 4.62
CA VAL A 116 9.46 0.61 4.29
C VAL A 116 8.98 -0.66 4.99
N ILE A 117 8.02 -0.50 5.89
CA ILE A 117 7.46 -1.58 6.70
C ILE A 117 6.10 -1.94 6.14
N ILE A 118 5.96 -3.14 5.61
CA ILE A 118 4.69 -3.66 5.09
C ILE A 118 4.07 -4.53 6.17
N ALA A 119 3.04 -4.01 6.83
CA ALA A 119 2.33 -4.68 7.90
C ALA A 119 1.09 -5.41 7.34
N LEU A 120 1.12 -6.74 7.36
CA LEU A 120 0.00 -7.58 7.00
C LEU A 120 -0.86 -7.84 8.24
N SER A 121 -2.05 -7.24 8.23
CA SER A 121 -2.99 -7.38 9.33
C SER A 121 -3.66 -8.75 9.35
N ASP A 122 -4.07 -9.19 10.53
CA ASP A 122 -4.86 -10.40 10.76
C ASP A 122 -6.36 -10.21 10.46
N GLY A 123 -6.81 -8.98 10.26
CA GLY A 123 -8.23 -8.64 10.05
C GLY A 123 -8.47 -7.59 8.97
N ASP A 124 -9.74 -7.25 8.77
CA ASP A 124 -10.27 -6.40 7.69
C ASP A 124 -10.87 -5.07 8.19
N GLY A 125 -10.63 -4.65 9.39
CA GLY A 125 -11.27 -3.48 10.00
C GLY A 125 -10.94 -2.13 9.36
N PHE A 126 -10.05 -2.08 8.35
CA PHE A 126 -9.59 -0.84 7.72
C PHE A 126 -9.37 -1.02 6.21
N ASN A 127 -9.31 0.09 5.47
CA ASN A 127 -8.82 0.08 4.10
C ASN A 127 -7.28 0.16 4.08
N PRO A 128 -6.59 -0.40 3.05
CA PRO A 128 -5.16 -0.25 2.93
C PRO A 128 -4.74 1.21 3.01
N PHE A 129 -3.55 1.46 3.51
CA PHE A 129 -2.99 2.81 3.55
C PHE A 129 -1.48 2.81 3.67
N THR A 130 -0.87 3.89 3.22
CA THR A 130 0.54 4.19 3.41
C THR A 130 0.69 5.44 4.26
N SER A 131 1.56 5.41 5.24
CA SER A 131 1.81 6.53 6.15
C SER A 131 3.29 6.70 6.47
N PRO A 132 3.85 7.91 6.33
CA PRO A 132 5.20 8.18 6.80
C PRO A 132 5.24 8.26 8.33
N TRP A 133 6.32 7.73 8.90
CA TRP A 133 6.65 7.80 10.31
C TRP A 133 7.98 8.52 10.50
N PRO A 134 8.00 9.87 10.39
CA PRO A 134 9.23 10.64 10.36
C PRO A 134 10.06 10.51 11.64
N ALA A 135 9.42 10.32 12.80
CA ALA A 135 10.10 10.15 14.09
C ALA A 135 11.03 8.92 14.13
N VAL A 136 10.72 7.89 13.34
CA VAL A 136 11.56 6.68 13.19
C VAL A 136 12.14 6.54 11.80
N ARG A 137 11.94 7.54 10.93
CA ARG A 137 12.43 7.58 9.53
C ARG A 137 11.99 6.37 8.71
N LYS A 138 10.75 5.96 8.86
CA LYS A 138 10.15 4.81 8.17
C LYS A 138 8.86 5.19 7.46
N VAL A 139 8.45 4.34 6.54
CA VAL A 139 7.13 4.38 5.91
C VAL A 139 6.39 3.11 6.30
N LEU A 140 5.19 3.23 6.85
CA LEU A 140 4.30 2.11 7.14
C LEU A 140 3.33 1.94 5.96
N VAL A 141 3.30 0.73 5.41
CA VAL A 141 2.30 0.26 4.45
C VAL A 141 1.44 -0.78 5.15
N ALA A 142 0.16 -0.49 5.36
CA ALA A 142 -0.75 -1.36 6.08
C ALA A 142 -1.73 -2.04 5.11
N ILE A 143 -1.76 -3.37 5.13
CA ILE A 143 -2.56 -4.19 4.23
C ILE A 143 -3.52 -5.05 5.04
N PRO A 144 -4.86 -4.93 4.82
CA PRO A 144 -5.85 -5.76 5.50
C PRO A 144 -5.80 -7.22 5.04
N SER A 145 -6.50 -8.11 5.76
CA SER A 145 -6.51 -9.55 5.47
C SER A 145 -7.23 -9.93 4.16
N PHE A 146 -8.09 -9.04 3.63
CA PHE A 146 -8.97 -9.28 2.48
C PHE A 146 -9.97 -10.43 2.65
N ARG A 147 -10.15 -10.99 3.85
CA ARG A 147 -11.09 -12.11 4.11
C ARG A 147 -12.55 -11.73 3.90
N LYS A 148 -12.90 -10.45 4.00
CA LYS A 148 -14.25 -9.94 3.73
C LYS A 148 -14.64 -10.02 2.23
N TYR A 149 -13.66 -10.17 1.34
CA TYR A 149 -13.93 -10.37 -0.08
C TYR A 149 -14.14 -11.86 -0.33
N SER A 150 -15.28 -12.24 -0.89
CA SER A 150 -15.71 -13.62 -1.09
C SER A 150 -14.70 -14.49 -1.88
N LEU A 151 -13.84 -13.87 -2.64
CA LEU A 151 -12.70 -14.47 -3.32
C LEU A 151 -11.52 -13.47 -3.25
N PRO A 152 -10.58 -13.64 -2.32
CA PRO A 152 -9.35 -12.89 -2.36
C PRO A 152 -8.58 -13.26 -3.63
N SER A 153 -8.82 -12.49 -4.70
CA SER A 153 -8.11 -12.68 -5.95
C SER A 153 -6.64 -12.33 -5.72
N PRO A 154 -5.68 -13.17 -6.14
CA PRO A 154 -4.27 -12.80 -6.11
C PRO A 154 -4.00 -11.46 -6.83
N GLY A 155 -4.77 -11.15 -7.87
CA GLY A 155 -4.73 -9.87 -8.56
C GLY A 155 -5.11 -8.69 -7.68
N LEU A 156 -6.12 -8.83 -6.80
CA LEU A 156 -6.49 -7.81 -5.83
C LEU A 156 -5.34 -7.50 -4.88
N ALA A 157 -4.83 -8.51 -4.18
CA ALA A 157 -3.73 -8.32 -3.23
C ALA A 157 -2.49 -7.71 -3.90
N ARG A 158 -2.12 -8.21 -5.07
CA ARG A 158 -0.98 -7.74 -5.87
C ARG A 158 -1.11 -6.24 -6.21
N ASN A 159 -2.24 -5.83 -6.79
CA ASN A 159 -2.42 -4.45 -7.22
C ASN A 159 -2.62 -3.49 -6.06
N VAL A 160 -3.29 -3.90 -4.97
CA VAL A 160 -3.41 -3.08 -3.75
C VAL A 160 -2.04 -2.84 -3.12
N VAL A 161 -1.21 -3.88 -2.99
CA VAL A 161 0.15 -3.72 -2.45
C VAL A 161 1.00 -2.83 -3.36
N ALA A 162 0.92 -3.01 -4.68
CA ALA A 162 1.65 -2.17 -5.62
C ALA A 162 1.18 -0.70 -5.56
N HIS A 163 -0.11 -0.45 -5.42
CA HIS A 163 -0.67 0.88 -5.22
C HIS A 163 -0.11 1.56 -3.95
N GLU A 164 -0.15 0.85 -2.83
CA GLU A 164 0.37 1.38 -1.56
C GLU A 164 1.90 1.59 -1.59
N LEU A 165 2.65 0.72 -2.27
CA LEU A 165 4.07 0.94 -2.52
C LEU A 165 4.32 2.14 -3.44
N GLY A 166 3.39 2.45 -4.34
CA GLY A 166 3.43 3.67 -5.15
C GLY A 166 3.51 4.93 -4.30
N TYR A 167 2.74 5.00 -3.21
CA TYR A 167 2.90 6.09 -2.24
C TYR A 167 4.24 6.05 -1.53
N ALA A 168 4.69 4.85 -1.16
CA ALA A 168 5.99 4.71 -0.49
C ALA A 168 7.15 5.16 -1.37
N VAL A 169 7.04 5.08 -2.69
CA VAL A 169 8.04 5.61 -3.63
C VAL A 169 7.80 7.08 -4.02
N GLY A 170 6.73 7.70 -3.52
CA GLY A 170 6.49 9.15 -3.65
C GLY A 170 5.45 9.57 -4.68
N LEU A 171 4.75 8.64 -5.31
CA LEU A 171 3.62 8.95 -6.19
C LEU A 171 2.38 9.36 -5.37
N GLY A 172 1.46 10.03 -6.03
CA GLY A 172 0.15 10.37 -5.50
C GLY A 172 -0.97 9.71 -6.28
N HIS A 173 -2.22 9.92 -5.84
CA HIS A 173 -3.39 9.52 -6.63
C HIS A 173 -3.50 10.28 -7.96
N ASN A 174 -4.13 9.61 -8.90
CA ASN A 174 -4.72 10.21 -10.11
C ASN A 174 -6.18 9.78 -10.24
N ASP A 175 -6.85 10.25 -11.29
CA ASP A 175 -8.26 9.98 -11.60
C ASP A 175 -8.46 9.07 -12.83
N VAL A 176 -7.39 8.44 -13.32
CA VAL A 176 -7.44 7.51 -14.46
C VAL A 176 -7.84 6.12 -13.97
N ALA A 177 -9.06 5.71 -14.27
CA ALA A 177 -9.71 4.49 -13.75
C ALA A 177 -8.89 3.19 -13.93
N THR A 178 -8.07 3.12 -14.97
CA THR A 178 -7.26 1.93 -15.30
C THR A 178 -5.79 2.06 -14.88
N SER A 179 -5.44 3.12 -14.16
CA SER A 179 -4.09 3.33 -13.63
C SER A 179 -3.90 2.65 -12.29
N LEU A 180 -2.67 2.18 -12.02
CA LEU A 180 -2.31 1.63 -10.72
C LEU A 180 -2.56 2.62 -9.57
N MET A 181 -2.29 3.90 -9.77
CA MET A 181 -2.44 4.94 -8.73
C MET A 181 -3.80 5.65 -8.78
N CYS A 182 -4.82 5.05 -9.38
CA CYS A 182 -6.16 5.61 -9.34
C CYS A 182 -6.70 5.69 -7.90
N GLY A 183 -7.24 6.85 -7.49
CA GLY A 183 -7.72 7.12 -6.12
C GLY A 183 -9.21 7.45 -6.01
N GLY A 184 -9.99 7.33 -7.07
CA GLY A 184 -11.42 7.62 -7.08
C GLY A 184 -12.30 6.42 -6.73
N ALA A 185 -13.58 6.67 -6.43
CA ALA A 185 -14.57 5.63 -6.17
C ALA A 185 -14.85 4.73 -7.39
N TRP A 186 -14.44 5.15 -8.57
CA TRP A 186 -14.58 4.46 -9.86
C TRP A 186 -13.33 3.65 -10.24
N CYS A 187 -12.32 3.58 -9.37
CA CYS A 187 -11.09 2.88 -9.65
C CYS A 187 -11.26 1.37 -9.48
N HIS A 188 -10.67 0.61 -10.39
CA HIS A 188 -10.43 -0.81 -10.22
C HIS A 188 -11.68 -1.66 -9.97
N PHE A 189 -12.71 -1.53 -10.80
CA PHE A 189 -13.87 -2.42 -10.75
C PHE A 189 -13.51 -3.88 -11.06
N GLU A 190 -12.49 -4.09 -11.89
CA GLU A 190 -11.98 -5.41 -12.25
C GLU A 190 -10.46 -5.42 -12.15
N PHE A 191 -9.93 -6.26 -11.27
CA PHE A 191 -8.48 -6.45 -11.16
C PHE A 191 -8.00 -7.38 -12.26
N PRO A 192 -6.86 -7.09 -12.92
CA PRO A 192 -6.29 -7.99 -13.90
C PRO A 192 -6.01 -9.36 -13.25
N SER A 193 -6.40 -10.45 -13.94
CA SER A 193 -6.13 -11.81 -13.49
C SER A 193 -4.63 -12.11 -13.41
N ALA A 194 -3.84 -11.43 -14.24
CA ALA A 194 -2.38 -11.49 -14.25
C ALA A 194 -1.79 -10.09 -14.40
N GLY A 195 -0.63 -9.87 -13.78
CA GLY A 195 0.10 -8.60 -13.86
C GLY A 195 -0.47 -7.48 -13.00
N PHE A 196 -0.11 -6.27 -13.36
CA PHE A 196 -0.42 -5.03 -12.65
C PHE A 196 -1.18 -4.07 -13.57
N PHE A 197 -1.95 -3.16 -12.98
CA PHE A 197 -2.36 -1.97 -13.71
C PHE A 197 -1.14 -1.15 -14.11
N ALA A 198 -1.20 -0.55 -15.30
CA ALA A 198 -0.09 0.24 -15.80
C ALA A 198 0.01 1.59 -15.09
N LEU A 199 1.21 2.15 -15.06
CA LEU A 199 1.42 3.54 -14.73
C LEU A 199 1.08 4.43 -15.93
N THR A 200 0.45 5.58 -15.67
CA THR A 200 0.24 6.61 -16.68
C THR A 200 1.54 7.27 -17.11
N THR A 201 1.54 7.95 -18.26
CA THR A 201 2.69 8.74 -18.71
C THR A 201 3.07 9.82 -17.68
N ALA A 202 2.08 10.44 -17.02
CA ALA A 202 2.33 11.45 -15.99
C ALA A 202 3.03 10.86 -14.75
N GLU A 203 2.63 9.66 -14.31
CA GLU A 203 3.28 8.95 -13.19
C GLU A 203 4.71 8.55 -13.54
N LYS A 204 4.94 8.05 -14.76
CA LYS A 204 6.29 7.74 -15.25
C LYS A 204 7.17 8.98 -15.33
N ALA A 205 6.64 10.10 -15.79
CA ALA A 205 7.34 11.38 -15.77
C ALA A 205 7.68 11.83 -14.34
N LYS A 206 6.74 11.65 -13.40
CA LYS A 206 6.95 11.97 -11.98
C LYS A 206 8.03 11.08 -11.34
N LEU A 207 8.07 9.80 -11.69
CA LEU A 207 9.15 8.91 -11.25
C LEU A 207 10.51 9.39 -11.74
N LEU A 208 10.61 9.80 -13.02
CA LEU A 208 11.86 10.34 -13.58
C LEU A 208 12.26 11.70 -12.99
N GLU A 209 11.29 12.53 -12.58
CA GLU A 209 11.58 13.76 -11.84
C GLU A 209 12.21 13.47 -10.48
N MET A 210 11.68 12.48 -9.75
CA MET A 210 12.17 12.08 -8.42
C MET A 210 13.45 11.26 -8.50
N TYR A 211 13.56 10.40 -9.50
CA TYR A 211 14.64 9.42 -9.68
C TYR A 211 15.15 9.46 -11.13
N PRO A 212 15.87 10.51 -11.52
CA PRO A 212 16.33 10.67 -12.90
C PRO A 212 17.32 9.57 -13.32
N PRO A 213 17.64 9.42 -14.63
CA PRO A 213 18.57 8.40 -15.09
C PRO A 213 19.97 8.43 -14.43
N HIS A 214 20.40 9.62 -13.99
CA HIS A 214 21.65 9.77 -13.25
C HIS A 214 21.48 9.68 -11.72
N TRP A 215 20.31 9.27 -11.23
CA TRP A 215 20.09 9.08 -9.80
C TRP A 215 21.09 8.07 -9.23
N GLN A 216 21.69 8.42 -8.13
CA GLN A 216 22.59 7.56 -7.37
C GLN A 216 22.20 7.62 -5.90
N PRO A 217 22.22 6.49 -5.20
CA PRO A 217 22.00 6.52 -3.76
C PRO A 217 23.08 7.37 -3.10
N VAL A 218 22.67 8.28 -2.24
CA VAL A 218 23.60 9.04 -1.42
C VAL A 218 24.11 8.06 -0.35
N PRO A 219 25.43 7.77 -0.30
CA PRO A 219 25.95 6.89 0.74
C PRO A 219 25.51 7.41 2.10
N SER A 220 24.69 6.63 2.82
CA SER A 220 24.38 6.97 4.19
C SER A 220 25.69 7.17 4.92
N ARG A 221 25.98 8.39 5.38
CA ARG A 221 27.08 8.60 6.33
C ARG A 221 26.77 7.64 7.46
N ARG A 222 27.50 6.53 7.54
CA ARG A 222 27.48 5.69 8.73
C ARG A 222 27.72 6.65 9.87
N TRP A 223 26.70 6.84 10.69
CA TRP A 223 26.87 7.47 11.98
C TRP A 223 27.92 6.61 12.69
N LYS A 224 29.18 7.05 12.64
CA LYS A 224 30.19 6.53 13.54
C LYS A 224 29.66 6.96 14.91
N ALA A 225 29.17 5.99 15.69
CA ALA A 225 28.96 6.23 17.10
C ALA A 225 30.28 6.83 17.61
N ASP A 226 30.22 8.04 18.15
CA ASP A 226 31.38 8.61 18.83
C ASP A 226 31.85 7.55 19.84
N PRO A 227 33.15 7.25 19.90
CA PRO A 227 33.65 6.34 20.91
C PRO A 227 33.21 6.89 22.28
N PRO A 228 32.80 6.02 23.23
CA PRO A 228 32.44 6.46 24.57
C PRO A 228 33.58 7.35 25.10
N ALA A 229 33.22 8.55 25.56
CA ALA A 229 34.16 9.48 26.14
C ALA A 229 34.99 8.73 27.18
N GLY A 230 36.30 8.65 26.92
CA GLY A 230 37.20 7.87 27.74
C GLY A 230 37.07 8.32 29.17
N THR A 231 36.87 7.36 30.08
CA THR A 231 37.10 7.51 31.50
C THR A 231 38.56 7.90 31.66
N ALA A 232 38.81 9.20 31.84
CA ALA A 232 40.11 9.67 32.34
C ALA A 232 40.22 9.16 33.78
N GLY A 233 41.13 8.21 33.98
CA GLY A 233 41.59 7.77 35.32
C GLY A 233 42.49 8.81 35.96
#